data_07b81654c3774762284758302c935b58
#
_entry.id   07b81654c3774762284758302c935b58
#
_cell.length_a   1.000
_cell.length_b   1.000
_cell.length_c   1.000
_cell.angle_alpha   90.00
_cell.angle_beta   90.00
_cell.angle_gamma   90.00
#
_symmetry.space_group_name_H-M   'P 1'
#
loop_
_entity.id
_entity.type
_entity.pdbx_description
1 polymer ?
#
loop_
_entity_poly.entity_id
_entity_poly.type
_entity_poly.pdbx_seq_one_letter_code
_entity_poly.pdbx_strand_id
1 'polypeptide(L)'
;SVHKYESIIKENIQGIVGYKKYKRNYPKGMAFSQIVGVVNTYTNSGIQGIELSLDSMLSGTKGVKEYTTSRKNKTIASDIKEPLHGKNISLTIDSDLQTNAYLILEDTVKLHEANSGSLVVIDPKTREILAMANYPSFDPNNRKNISLGTLENKAATNLFEPGSTVKPIIMAVILDNDNTLLNKQINTSPGYIDYQGFVTKDFRDYGVQNVSQIISNSSNVGMVKICDKVNSELIVNGFYKMGFGKYFNEIFISTREGYLPNVNTLSDREKVSLCYGYGLQTTLLELVNSYSILYSKGKSVPLKLVTNSPSDEFDQILSPEVSSNMENILTSVVDLGTGRRAKVNGIDVSGKTGTVRKVGSKGYEEEALNALFIGKASMRDKDLIIGLIIRNAKTNGSGGGEVAAPSFSKFINKITESEKAL
;
A
#
# COMPACT_ATOMS: atom_id res chain seq x y z
N SER A 1 -4.46 -1.75 39.28
CA SER A 1 -3.42 -0.72 39.10
C SER A 1 -2.24 -1.03 39.99
N VAL A 2 -1.04 -0.57 39.64
CA VAL A 2 0.19 -0.73 40.43
C VAL A 2 -0.02 -0.22 41.87
N HIS A 3 -0.60 0.94 42.06
CA HIS A 3 -0.93 1.50 43.39
C HIS A 3 -1.83 0.60 44.26
N LYS A 4 -2.83 -0.03 43.66
CA LYS A 4 -3.71 -0.96 44.41
C LYS A 4 -2.98 -2.24 44.77
N TYR A 5 -2.05 -2.70 43.96
CA TYR A 5 -1.18 -3.82 44.29
C TYR A 5 -0.22 -3.48 45.44
N GLU A 6 0.46 -2.35 45.39
CA GLU A 6 1.39 -1.91 46.39
C GLU A 6 0.73 -1.71 47.78
N SER A 7 -0.51 -1.18 47.81
CA SER A 7 -1.28 -1.08 49.07
C SER A 7 -1.61 -2.43 49.67
N ILE A 8 -2.09 -3.39 48.87
CA ILE A 8 -2.45 -4.74 49.35
C ILE A 8 -1.22 -5.53 49.82
N ILE A 9 -0.08 -5.39 49.15
CA ILE A 9 1.15 -6.10 49.53
C ILE A 9 1.75 -5.48 50.82
N LYS A 10 1.64 -4.14 51.03
CA LYS A 10 2.06 -3.49 52.27
C LYS A 10 1.31 -3.96 53.49
N GLU A 11 0.05 -4.38 53.34
CA GLU A 11 -0.77 -4.91 54.47
C GLU A 11 -0.37 -6.32 54.89
N ASN A 12 0.54 -6.99 54.16
CA ASN A 12 1.10 -8.32 54.47
C ASN A 12 0.04 -9.38 54.84
N ILE A 13 -1.09 -9.38 54.11
CA ILE A 13 -2.22 -10.28 54.38
C ILE A 13 -1.81 -11.74 54.08
N GLN A 14 -1.94 -12.58 55.10
CA GLN A 14 -1.57 -13.99 55.03
C GLN A 14 -2.40 -14.70 53.91
N GLY A 15 -1.74 -15.43 53.01
CA GLY A 15 -2.38 -16.13 51.89
C GLY A 15 -2.55 -15.34 50.60
N ILE A 16 -2.20 -14.04 50.57
CA ILE A 16 -2.18 -13.25 49.35
C ILE A 16 -0.75 -13.20 48.79
N VAL A 17 -0.60 -13.70 47.55
CA VAL A 17 0.65 -13.62 46.81
C VAL A 17 0.42 -12.86 45.51
N GLY A 18 1.23 -11.83 45.32
CA GLY A 18 1.15 -10.99 44.12
C GLY A 18 2.25 -11.28 43.09
N TYR A 19 1.87 -11.30 41.82
CA TYR A 19 2.82 -11.48 40.72
C TYR A 19 2.78 -10.26 39.80
N LYS A 20 3.95 -9.78 39.36
CA LYS A 20 4.04 -8.80 38.28
C LYS A 20 3.68 -9.46 36.96
N LYS A 21 2.70 -8.88 36.26
CA LYS A 21 2.34 -9.29 34.89
C LYS A 21 2.44 -8.09 33.98
N TYR A 22 3.18 -8.22 32.89
CA TYR A 22 3.25 -7.19 31.87
C TYR A 22 2.08 -7.34 30.91
N LYS A 23 1.50 -6.21 30.48
CA LYS A 23 0.45 -6.15 29.47
C LYS A 23 0.94 -5.23 28.35
N ARG A 24 0.86 -5.69 27.12
CA ARG A 24 1.13 -4.86 25.96
C ARG A 24 0.09 -3.75 25.87
N ASN A 25 0.54 -2.52 25.64
CA ASN A 25 -0.29 -1.35 25.41
C ASN A 25 0.02 -0.77 24.06
N TYR A 26 -1.02 -0.40 23.31
CA TYR A 26 -0.93 0.12 21.95
C TYR A 26 -1.47 1.57 21.92
N PRO A 27 -0.64 2.58 22.26
CA PRO A 27 -1.11 3.95 22.49
C PRO A 27 -1.69 4.62 21.26
N LYS A 28 -1.29 4.20 20.04
CA LYS A 28 -1.79 4.75 18.78
C LYS A 28 -3.08 4.06 18.27
N GLY A 29 -3.58 3.05 18.97
CA GLY A 29 -4.90 2.43 18.72
C GLY A 29 -5.09 1.88 17.30
N MET A 30 -6.29 2.14 16.75
CA MET A 30 -6.75 1.55 15.48
C MET A 30 -5.89 1.95 14.26
N ALA A 31 -5.35 3.16 14.23
CA ALA A 31 -4.59 3.64 13.08
C ALA A 31 -3.31 2.83 12.81
N PHE A 32 -2.74 2.20 13.85
CA PHE A 32 -1.49 1.43 13.76
C PHE A 32 -1.67 -0.07 13.90
N SER A 33 -2.86 -0.54 14.25
CA SER A 33 -3.10 -1.92 14.68
C SER A 33 -2.68 -2.97 13.64
N GLN A 34 -2.89 -2.72 12.36
CA GLN A 34 -2.60 -3.66 11.29
C GLN A 34 -1.11 -3.68 10.88
N ILE A 35 -0.34 -2.66 11.24
CA ILE A 35 1.13 -2.64 11.07
C ILE A 35 1.78 -3.28 12.29
N VAL A 36 1.52 -2.71 13.48
CA VAL A 36 2.13 -3.18 14.72
C VAL A 36 1.66 -4.60 15.03
N GLY A 37 0.39 -4.88 14.79
CA GLY A 37 -0.21 -6.16 15.12
C GLY A 37 -0.52 -6.28 16.61
N VAL A 38 -0.58 -7.50 17.09
CA VAL A 38 -0.95 -7.80 18.49
C VAL A 38 -0.24 -9.06 19.00
N VAL A 39 -0.07 -9.14 20.31
CA VAL A 39 0.44 -10.33 20.99
C VAL A 39 -0.71 -11.18 21.57
N ASN A 40 -0.46 -12.45 21.80
CA ASN A 40 -1.32 -13.32 22.59
C ASN A 40 -1.32 -12.84 24.06
N THR A 41 -2.49 -12.65 24.63
CA THR A 41 -2.64 -12.11 26.01
C THR A 41 -2.16 -13.06 27.11
N TYR A 42 -2.01 -14.35 26.81
CA TYR A 42 -1.56 -15.37 27.75
C TYR A 42 -0.06 -15.65 27.64
N THR A 43 0.43 -15.82 26.41
CA THR A 43 1.83 -16.20 26.14
C THR A 43 2.74 -14.98 25.91
N ASN A 44 2.17 -13.81 25.56
CA ASN A 44 2.85 -12.60 25.07
C ASN A 44 3.62 -12.82 23.75
N SER A 45 3.40 -13.92 23.04
CA SER A 45 3.97 -14.12 21.70
C SER A 45 3.21 -13.31 20.66
N GLY A 46 3.89 -12.83 19.62
CA GLY A 46 3.28 -12.13 18.50
C GLY A 46 2.28 -12.99 17.74
N ILE A 47 1.15 -12.41 17.33
CA ILE A 47 0.11 -13.09 16.54
C ILE A 47 0.05 -12.51 15.13
N GLN A 48 0.35 -11.22 14.98
CA GLN A 48 0.17 -10.48 13.73
C GLN A 48 1.12 -9.28 13.65
N GLY A 49 1.36 -8.80 12.41
CA GLY A 49 2.15 -7.59 12.15
C GLY A 49 3.60 -7.70 12.65
N ILE A 50 4.19 -6.58 12.99
CA ILE A 50 5.55 -6.49 13.53
C ILE A 50 5.72 -7.31 14.82
N GLU A 51 4.69 -7.37 15.67
CA GLU A 51 4.72 -8.19 16.88
C GLU A 51 4.96 -9.67 16.56
N LEU A 52 4.40 -10.19 15.47
CA LEU A 52 4.62 -11.56 15.01
C LEU A 52 5.97 -11.73 14.32
N SER A 53 6.25 -10.89 13.33
CA SER A 53 7.42 -11.08 12.46
C SER A 53 8.74 -10.85 13.18
N LEU A 54 8.75 -10.01 14.21
CA LEU A 54 9.93 -9.71 15.03
C LEU A 54 9.78 -10.18 16.47
N ASP A 55 8.91 -11.19 16.73
CA ASP A 55 8.62 -11.72 18.06
C ASP A 55 9.89 -12.16 18.78
N SER A 56 10.82 -12.84 18.11
CA SER A 56 12.08 -13.28 18.69
C SER A 56 12.96 -12.13 19.19
N MET A 57 12.88 -10.96 18.56
CA MET A 57 13.60 -9.76 18.98
C MET A 57 12.86 -9.01 20.10
N LEU A 58 11.52 -8.96 20.04
CA LEU A 58 10.67 -8.21 20.94
C LEU A 58 10.40 -8.94 22.27
N SER A 59 10.36 -10.27 22.27
CA SER A 59 9.99 -11.06 23.45
C SER A 59 11.12 -11.25 24.46
N GLY A 60 12.39 -11.18 24.03
CA GLY A 60 13.54 -11.49 24.87
C GLY A 60 13.59 -12.95 25.33
N THR A 61 14.33 -13.23 26.40
CA THR A 61 14.49 -14.59 26.95
C THR A 61 14.07 -14.61 28.41
N LYS A 62 13.24 -15.59 28.79
CA LYS A 62 12.78 -15.75 30.18
C LYS A 62 13.95 -16.13 31.11
N GLY A 63 14.01 -15.51 32.28
CA GLY A 63 14.88 -15.94 33.36
C GLY A 63 14.34 -17.22 34.03
N VAL A 64 15.22 -17.90 34.73
CA VAL A 64 14.89 -19.09 35.54
C VAL A 64 15.39 -18.85 36.96
N LYS A 65 14.56 -19.19 37.93
CA LYS A 65 14.95 -19.12 39.34
C LYS A 65 14.66 -20.49 40.00
N GLU A 66 15.73 -21.16 40.36
CA GLU A 66 15.66 -22.45 41.03
C GLU A 66 15.86 -22.29 42.54
N TYR A 67 15.06 -22.98 43.34
CA TYR A 67 15.14 -22.94 44.79
C TYR A 67 15.36 -24.34 45.35
N THR A 68 16.31 -24.42 46.26
CA THR A 68 16.40 -25.62 47.12
C THR A 68 15.86 -25.20 48.51
N THR A 69 14.79 -25.90 48.94
CA THR A 69 14.15 -25.64 50.22
C THR A 69 14.38 -26.76 51.24
N SER A 70 14.58 -26.40 52.51
CA SER A 70 14.61 -27.39 53.61
C SER A 70 13.20 -27.89 53.95
N ARG A 71 13.11 -28.98 54.76
CA ARG A 71 11.83 -29.48 55.30
C ARG A 71 11.01 -28.48 56.06
N LYS A 72 11.62 -27.35 56.49
CA LYS A 72 10.99 -26.22 57.20
C LYS A 72 10.65 -25.05 56.28
N ASN A 73 10.56 -25.27 54.96
CA ASN A 73 10.29 -24.27 53.93
C ASN A 73 11.28 -23.07 53.92
N LYS A 74 12.49 -23.30 54.44
CA LYS A 74 13.55 -22.28 54.40
C LYS A 74 14.38 -22.48 53.16
N THR A 75 14.51 -21.43 52.29
CA THR A 75 15.38 -21.48 51.11
C THR A 75 16.84 -21.65 51.56
N ILE A 76 17.49 -22.73 51.11
CA ILE A 76 18.88 -23.04 51.48
C ILE A 76 19.84 -22.55 50.37
N ALA A 77 19.42 -22.65 49.14
CA ALA A 77 20.16 -22.17 47.97
C ALA A 77 19.20 -21.71 46.89
N SER A 78 19.60 -20.76 46.09
CA SER A 78 18.92 -20.31 44.88
C SER A 78 19.91 -20.12 43.74
N ASP A 79 19.62 -20.68 42.60
CA ASP A 79 20.30 -20.34 41.34
C ASP A 79 19.39 -19.41 40.53
N ILE A 80 19.94 -18.35 40.00
CA ILE A 80 19.18 -17.32 39.28
C ILE A 80 19.84 -17.10 37.92
N LYS A 81 19.06 -17.40 36.86
CA LYS A 81 19.39 -16.95 35.52
C LYS A 81 18.51 -15.75 35.20
N GLU A 82 19.13 -14.59 35.10
CA GLU A 82 18.40 -13.34 34.84
C GLU A 82 17.71 -13.35 33.46
N PRO A 83 16.54 -12.71 33.33
CA PRO A 83 15.88 -12.55 32.04
C PRO A 83 16.64 -11.58 31.15
N LEU A 84 16.63 -11.84 29.84
CA LEU A 84 17.09 -10.88 28.83
C LEU A 84 15.88 -10.16 28.25
N HIS A 85 15.86 -8.85 28.38
CA HIS A 85 14.77 -8.05 27.83
C HIS A 85 14.81 -8.05 26.29
N GLY A 86 13.63 -7.93 25.66
CA GLY A 86 13.51 -7.75 24.23
C GLY A 86 14.11 -6.42 23.76
N LYS A 87 14.40 -6.34 22.49
CA LYS A 87 14.96 -5.14 21.85
C LYS A 87 13.87 -4.16 21.46
N ASN A 88 14.19 -2.87 21.46
CA ASN A 88 13.32 -1.85 20.85
C ASN A 88 13.47 -1.90 19.33
N ILE A 89 12.36 -1.73 18.61
CA ILE A 89 12.32 -1.65 17.15
C ILE A 89 11.76 -0.29 16.78
N SER A 90 12.46 0.43 15.90
CA SER A 90 12.00 1.68 15.33
C SER A 90 11.48 1.43 13.91
N LEU A 91 10.28 1.90 13.62
CA LEU A 91 9.67 1.81 12.29
C LEU A 91 9.89 3.12 11.52
N THR A 92 9.84 3.03 10.20
CA THR A 92 9.89 4.20 9.30
C THR A 92 8.56 4.96 9.26
N ILE A 93 7.52 4.39 9.86
CA ILE A 93 6.17 4.98 9.89
C ILE A 93 6.19 6.33 10.60
N ASP A 94 5.81 7.37 9.87
CA ASP A 94 5.53 8.69 10.43
C ASP A 94 4.17 8.67 11.14
N SER A 95 4.17 9.08 12.41
CA SER A 95 2.98 9.00 13.27
C SER A 95 1.82 9.85 12.76
N ASP A 96 2.11 11.02 12.21
CA ASP A 96 1.09 11.98 11.81
C ASP A 96 0.57 11.62 10.42
N LEU A 97 1.46 11.21 9.49
CA LEU A 97 1.04 10.68 8.20
C LEU A 97 0.14 9.45 8.36
N GLN A 98 0.51 8.50 9.22
CA GLN A 98 -0.27 7.29 9.47
C GLN A 98 -1.64 7.61 10.08
N THR A 99 -1.68 8.51 11.07
CA THR A 99 -2.94 8.90 11.71
C THR A 99 -3.85 9.63 10.74
N ASN A 100 -3.32 10.60 9.98
CA ASN A 100 -4.10 11.34 8.99
C ASN A 100 -4.57 10.44 7.85
N ALA A 101 -3.75 9.48 7.39
CA ALA A 101 -4.15 8.49 6.41
C ALA A 101 -5.36 7.66 6.88
N TYR A 102 -5.33 7.19 8.14
CA TYR A 102 -6.43 6.45 8.73
C TYR A 102 -7.72 7.29 8.80
N LEU A 103 -7.64 8.53 9.27
CA LEU A 103 -8.79 9.42 9.40
C LEU A 103 -9.40 9.77 8.04
N ILE A 104 -8.59 10.06 7.03
CA ILE A 104 -9.08 10.32 5.66
C ILE A 104 -9.77 9.09 5.07
N LEU A 105 -9.24 7.88 5.32
CA LEU A 105 -9.89 6.64 4.88
C LEU A 105 -11.23 6.43 5.60
N GLU A 106 -11.29 6.67 6.90
CA GLU A 106 -12.52 6.57 7.69
C GLU A 106 -13.61 7.50 7.14
N ASP A 107 -13.27 8.77 6.95
CA ASP A 107 -14.19 9.78 6.42
C ASP A 107 -14.66 9.44 5.00
N THR A 108 -13.71 9.03 4.13
CA THR A 108 -14.03 8.67 2.75
C THR A 108 -14.93 7.44 2.66
N VAL A 109 -14.60 6.38 3.40
CA VAL A 109 -15.39 5.13 3.40
C VAL A 109 -16.80 5.39 3.92
N LYS A 110 -16.96 6.20 4.97
CA LYS A 110 -18.27 6.58 5.51
C LYS A 110 -19.05 7.46 4.52
N LEU A 111 -18.41 8.48 3.94
CA LEU A 111 -19.04 9.40 3.00
C LEU A 111 -19.60 8.70 1.75
N HIS A 112 -18.86 7.70 1.24
CA HIS A 112 -19.22 6.98 0.02
C HIS A 112 -19.90 5.63 0.28
N GLU A 113 -20.26 5.34 1.54
CA GLU A 113 -20.81 4.04 1.97
C GLU A 113 -20.03 2.85 1.40
N ALA A 114 -18.72 3.01 1.36
CA ALA A 114 -17.81 2.01 0.78
C ALA A 114 -17.55 0.85 1.77
N ASN A 115 -17.10 -0.28 1.25
CA ASN A 115 -16.81 -1.43 2.10
C ASN A 115 -15.49 -1.27 2.88
N SER A 116 -14.48 -0.66 2.27
CA SER A 116 -13.16 -0.44 2.89
C SER A 116 -12.30 0.51 2.07
N GLY A 117 -11.24 1.02 2.69
CA GLY A 117 -10.20 1.79 2.03
C GLY A 117 -8.80 1.38 2.50
N SER A 118 -7.80 1.63 1.65
CA SER A 118 -6.38 1.49 2.00
C SER A 118 -5.59 2.67 1.43
N LEU A 119 -4.56 3.11 2.15
CA LEU A 119 -3.66 4.18 1.71
C LEU A 119 -2.22 3.81 2.09
N VAL A 120 -1.29 3.97 1.14
CA VAL A 120 0.15 3.75 1.32
C VAL A 120 0.88 5.03 0.94
N VAL A 121 1.87 5.41 1.74
CA VAL A 121 2.80 6.53 1.48
C VAL A 121 4.22 6.00 1.50
N ILE A 122 4.98 6.29 0.43
CA ILE A 122 6.40 5.95 0.30
C ILE A 122 7.19 7.23 0.02
N ASP A 123 8.32 7.39 0.69
CA ASP A 123 9.35 8.36 0.31
C ASP A 123 10.16 7.78 -0.88
N PRO A 124 10.12 8.42 -2.07
CA PRO A 124 10.82 7.89 -3.24
C PRO A 124 12.35 7.94 -3.12
N LYS A 125 12.89 8.80 -2.25
CA LYS A 125 14.33 8.97 -2.05
C LYS A 125 14.92 7.95 -1.09
N THR A 126 14.27 7.74 0.07
CA THR A 126 14.74 6.81 1.12
C THR A 126 14.15 5.41 0.97
N ARG A 127 13.06 5.25 0.20
CA ARG A 127 12.28 4.03 0.02
C ARG A 127 11.59 3.56 1.30
N GLU A 128 11.46 4.44 2.24
CA GLU A 128 10.74 4.22 3.49
C GLU A 128 9.23 4.24 3.28
N ILE A 129 8.56 3.26 3.87
CA ILE A 129 7.10 3.29 4.00
C ILE A 129 6.77 4.20 5.17
N LEU A 130 6.25 5.39 4.87
CA LEU A 130 5.91 6.40 5.86
C LEU A 130 4.50 6.24 6.44
N ALA A 131 3.59 5.64 5.68
CA ALA A 131 2.26 5.26 6.15
C ALA A 131 1.72 4.05 5.37
N MET A 132 0.94 3.21 6.05
CA MET A 132 0.21 2.08 5.46
C MET A 132 -1.07 1.87 6.28
N ALA A 133 -2.12 2.60 5.92
CA ALA A 133 -3.38 2.61 6.65
C ALA A 133 -4.47 1.81 5.92
N ASN A 134 -5.36 1.21 6.70
CA ASN A 134 -6.57 0.57 6.19
C ASN A 134 -7.77 0.92 7.08
N TYR A 135 -8.94 1.03 6.47
CA TYR A 135 -10.21 1.19 7.16
C TYR A 135 -11.25 0.23 6.56
N PRO A 136 -12.09 -0.46 7.36
CA PRO A 136 -12.09 -0.48 8.82
C PRO A 136 -10.87 -1.20 9.42
N SER A 137 -10.59 -0.87 10.69
CA SER A 137 -9.54 -1.44 11.50
C SER A 137 -10.08 -1.92 12.84
N PHE A 138 -9.24 -2.36 13.77
CA PHE A 138 -9.62 -2.86 15.09
C PHE A 138 -8.85 -2.15 16.21
N ASP A 139 -9.46 -2.10 17.41
CA ASP A 139 -8.77 -1.61 18.59
C ASP A 139 -7.89 -2.73 19.22
N PRO A 140 -6.55 -2.61 19.16
CA PRO A 140 -5.66 -3.63 19.71
C PRO A 140 -5.70 -3.72 21.24
N ASN A 141 -6.22 -2.68 21.93
CA ASN A 141 -6.37 -2.65 23.38
C ASN A 141 -7.71 -3.25 23.83
N ASN A 142 -8.74 -3.26 22.97
CA ASN A 142 -10.05 -3.85 23.24
C ASN A 142 -10.43 -4.85 22.15
N ARG A 143 -10.08 -6.12 22.38
CA ARG A 143 -10.22 -7.20 21.38
C ARG A 143 -11.53 -7.99 21.49
N LYS A 144 -12.52 -7.46 22.19
CA LYS A 144 -13.87 -8.03 22.22
C LYS A 144 -14.55 -7.76 20.89
N ASN A 145 -15.09 -8.79 20.25
CA ASN A 145 -15.87 -8.68 19.00
C ASN A 145 -15.08 -8.16 17.78
N ILE A 146 -13.82 -8.55 17.62
CA ILE A 146 -13.05 -8.22 16.41
C ILE A 146 -13.60 -9.02 15.22
N SER A 147 -13.95 -8.33 14.15
CA SER A 147 -14.23 -8.97 12.86
C SER A 147 -12.93 -9.40 12.18
N LEU A 148 -12.86 -10.63 11.68
CA LEU A 148 -11.67 -11.17 11.00
C LEU A 148 -11.22 -10.27 9.83
N GLY A 149 -12.17 -9.69 9.08
CA GLY A 149 -11.85 -8.80 7.96
C GLY A 149 -11.18 -7.47 8.35
N THR A 150 -11.19 -7.09 9.66
CA THR A 150 -10.49 -5.89 10.15
C THR A 150 -9.05 -6.16 10.58
N LEU A 151 -8.69 -7.43 10.75
CA LEU A 151 -7.33 -7.83 11.12
C LEU A 151 -6.35 -7.71 9.96
N GLU A 152 -6.83 -7.93 8.74
CA GLU A 152 -6.02 -7.99 7.53
C GLU A 152 -5.44 -6.62 7.16
N ASN A 153 -4.13 -6.57 6.88
CA ASN A 153 -3.50 -5.42 6.25
C ASN A 153 -3.76 -5.43 4.74
N LYS A 154 -4.94 -4.98 4.35
CA LYS A 154 -5.43 -5.05 2.95
C LYS A 154 -4.56 -4.29 1.96
N ALA A 155 -3.80 -3.30 2.40
CA ALA A 155 -2.86 -2.58 1.54
C ALA A 155 -1.76 -3.51 1.00
N ALA A 156 -1.36 -4.51 1.79
CA ALA A 156 -0.27 -5.43 1.47
C ALA A 156 -0.74 -6.84 1.04
N THR A 157 -2.02 -7.20 1.29
CA THR A 157 -2.48 -8.59 1.10
C THR A 157 -3.70 -8.74 0.19
N ASN A 158 -4.51 -7.69 0.01
CA ASN A 158 -5.72 -7.78 -0.81
C ASN A 158 -5.39 -7.57 -2.29
N LEU A 159 -5.58 -8.61 -3.09
CA LEU A 159 -5.35 -8.58 -4.53
C LEU A 159 -6.55 -7.97 -5.27
N PHE A 160 -6.24 -7.16 -6.28
CA PHE A 160 -7.21 -6.57 -7.20
C PHE A 160 -6.60 -6.35 -8.59
N GLU A 161 -7.41 -6.27 -9.62
CA GLU A 161 -6.97 -5.82 -10.93
C GLU A 161 -6.74 -4.30 -10.89
N PRO A 162 -5.57 -3.80 -11.31
CA PRO A 162 -5.23 -2.38 -11.15
C PRO A 162 -5.92 -1.45 -12.16
N GLY A 163 -6.46 -1.97 -13.23
CA GLY A 163 -7.08 -1.19 -14.30
C GLY A 163 -6.16 -0.10 -14.86
N SER A 164 -6.74 1.04 -15.18
CA SER A 164 -6.01 2.15 -15.83
C SER A 164 -4.81 2.71 -15.06
N THR A 165 -4.60 2.31 -13.80
CA THR A 165 -3.43 2.76 -13.04
C THR A 165 -2.12 2.14 -13.53
N VAL A 166 -2.15 1.02 -14.27
CA VAL A 166 -0.92 0.43 -14.84
C VAL A 166 -0.52 1.02 -16.18
N LYS A 167 -1.39 1.79 -16.85
CA LYS A 167 -1.07 2.37 -18.17
C LYS A 167 0.22 3.16 -18.18
N PRO A 168 0.51 4.05 -17.20
CA PRO A 168 1.79 4.75 -17.14
C PRO A 168 2.98 3.81 -16.94
N ILE A 169 2.81 2.74 -16.16
CA ILE A 169 3.86 1.79 -15.85
C ILE A 169 4.30 1.04 -17.12
N ILE A 170 3.33 0.43 -17.81
CA ILE A 170 3.66 -0.31 -19.02
C ILE A 170 4.05 0.61 -20.18
N MET A 171 3.51 1.83 -20.25
CA MET A 171 3.93 2.82 -21.22
C MET A 171 5.39 3.23 -21.00
N ALA A 172 5.83 3.40 -19.76
CA ALA A 172 7.23 3.67 -19.45
C ALA A 172 8.15 2.54 -19.95
N VAL A 173 7.77 1.28 -19.72
CA VAL A 173 8.53 0.12 -20.22
C VAL A 173 8.59 0.10 -21.76
N ILE A 174 7.50 0.42 -22.43
CA ILE A 174 7.44 0.47 -23.90
C ILE A 174 8.29 1.62 -24.44
N LEU A 175 8.23 2.80 -23.83
CA LEU A 175 9.03 3.98 -24.22
C LEU A 175 10.52 3.77 -23.93
N ASP A 176 10.88 3.02 -22.91
CA ASP A 176 12.27 2.70 -22.62
C ASP A 176 12.88 1.77 -23.68
N ASN A 177 12.02 0.94 -24.30
CA ASN A 177 12.43 0.08 -25.42
C ASN A 177 12.38 0.80 -26.79
N ASP A 178 11.39 1.69 -27.01
CA ASP A 178 11.24 2.52 -28.25
C ASP A 178 10.74 3.92 -27.92
N ASN A 179 11.66 4.83 -27.65
CA ASN A 179 11.35 6.23 -27.31
C ASN A 179 10.72 7.02 -28.50
N THR A 180 10.85 6.53 -29.73
CA THR A 180 10.23 7.19 -30.90
C THR A 180 8.71 7.22 -30.82
N LEU A 181 8.11 6.32 -30.04
CA LEU A 181 6.66 6.25 -29.83
C LEU A 181 6.11 7.52 -29.15
N LEU A 182 6.90 8.22 -28.34
CA LEU A 182 6.45 9.41 -27.61
C LEU A 182 5.78 10.47 -28.49
N ASN A 183 6.30 10.63 -29.71
CA ASN A 183 5.83 11.64 -30.68
C ASN A 183 4.86 11.08 -31.72
N LYS A 184 4.58 9.77 -31.71
CA LYS A 184 3.67 9.16 -32.68
C LYS A 184 2.22 9.56 -32.42
N GLN A 185 1.50 9.80 -33.51
CA GLN A 185 0.06 10.03 -33.50
C GLN A 185 -0.70 8.72 -33.73
N ILE A 186 -1.67 8.45 -32.87
CA ILE A 186 -2.45 7.20 -32.87
C ILE A 186 -3.93 7.58 -33.01
N ASN A 187 -4.54 7.17 -34.10
CA ASN A 187 -5.98 7.37 -34.31
C ASN A 187 -6.77 6.40 -33.43
N THR A 188 -7.56 6.94 -32.49
CA THR A 188 -8.41 6.18 -31.57
C THR A 188 -9.90 6.22 -31.96
N SER A 189 -10.24 6.91 -33.10
CA SER A 189 -11.63 6.88 -33.60
C SER A 189 -12.03 5.48 -34.04
N PRO A 190 -13.31 5.14 -33.89
CA PRO A 190 -14.44 5.92 -33.40
C PRO A 190 -14.66 5.81 -31.86
N GLY A 191 -13.61 5.61 -31.07
CA GLY A 191 -13.68 5.46 -29.62
C GLY A 191 -13.97 4.02 -29.15
N TYR A 192 -13.90 3.06 -30.06
CA TYR A 192 -13.90 1.62 -29.75
C TYR A 192 -13.07 0.84 -30.76
N ILE A 193 -12.66 -0.36 -30.38
CA ILE A 193 -11.97 -1.30 -31.23
C ILE A 193 -12.48 -2.72 -30.95
N ASP A 194 -12.82 -3.45 -31.99
CA ASP A 194 -13.01 -4.90 -31.92
C ASP A 194 -11.64 -5.55 -32.11
N TYR A 195 -11.11 -6.15 -31.06
CA TYR A 195 -9.84 -6.86 -31.10
C TYR A 195 -10.09 -8.35 -30.88
N GLN A 196 -10.02 -9.12 -31.97
CA GLN A 196 -10.25 -10.57 -31.96
C GLN A 196 -11.61 -10.99 -31.33
N GLY A 197 -12.70 -10.29 -31.68
CA GLY A 197 -14.04 -10.56 -31.16
C GLY A 197 -14.31 -9.98 -29.74
N PHE A 198 -13.41 -9.15 -29.21
CA PHE A 198 -13.60 -8.45 -27.96
C PHE A 198 -13.61 -6.95 -28.15
N VAL A 199 -14.74 -6.32 -27.83
CA VAL A 199 -14.92 -4.87 -28.00
C VAL A 199 -14.38 -4.13 -26.80
N THR A 200 -13.29 -3.37 -27.02
CA THR A 200 -12.74 -2.43 -26.03
C THR A 200 -13.21 -1.02 -26.37
N LYS A 201 -13.65 -0.25 -25.37
CA LYS A 201 -14.21 1.10 -25.55
C LYS A 201 -13.48 2.13 -24.72
N ASP A 202 -13.37 3.34 -25.27
CA ASP A 202 -13.06 4.56 -24.56
C ASP A 202 -14.35 5.20 -24.01
N PHE A 203 -14.19 6.21 -23.16
CA PHE A 203 -15.33 6.96 -22.64
C PHE A 203 -16.05 7.73 -23.74
N ARG A 204 -15.31 8.18 -24.75
CA ARG A 204 -15.80 8.86 -25.96
C ARG A 204 -14.81 8.68 -27.11
N ASP A 205 -15.17 9.12 -28.31
CA ASP A 205 -14.21 9.29 -29.39
C ASP A 205 -13.26 10.46 -29.08
N TYR A 206 -11.97 10.17 -29.01
CA TYR A 206 -10.90 11.15 -28.77
C TYR A 206 -10.13 11.53 -30.06
N GLY A 207 -10.46 10.92 -31.20
CA GLY A 207 -9.77 11.19 -32.46
C GLY A 207 -8.33 10.68 -32.47
N VAL A 208 -7.45 11.51 -33.03
CA VAL A 208 -6.00 11.24 -33.08
C VAL A 208 -5.35 11.76 -31.80
N GLN A 209 -4.58 10.92 -31.13
CA GLN A 209 -3.93 11.21 -29.85
C GLN A 209 -2.44 10.85 -29.88
N ASN A 210 -1.60 11.62 -29.21
CA ASN A 210 -0.24 11.21 -28.84
C ASN A 210 -0.24 10.43 -27.51
N VAL A 211 0.93 9.92 -27.10
CA VAL A 211 1.07 9.13 -25.86
C VAL A 211 0.59 9.90 -24.63
N SER A 212 0.93 11.20 -24.52
CA SER A 212 0.49 12.02 -23.37
C SER A 212 -1.04 12.11 -23.30
N GLN A 213 -1.71 12.31 -24.41
CA GLN A 213 -3.17 12.36 -24.49
C GLN A 213 -3.82 11.00 -24.20
N ILE A 214 -3.22 9.90 -24.67
CA ILE A 214 -3.71 8.53 -24.37
C ILE A 214 -3.69 8.27 -22.86
N ILE A 215 -2.62 8.65 -22.17
CA ILE A 215 -2.50 8.47 -20.72
C ILE A 215 -3.42 9.45 -19.97
N SER A 216 -3.46 10.73 -20.34
CA SER A 216 -4.27 11.75 -19.65
C SER A 216 -5.77 11.54 -19.82
N ASN A 217 -6.23 11.12 -21.00
CA ASN A 217 -7.61 10.73 -21.28
C ASN A 217 -7.94 9.31 -20.82
N SER A 218 -6.91 8.54 -20.45
CA SER A 218 -7.04 7.12 -20.06
C SER A 218 -7.62 6.24 -21.18
N SER A 219 -7.24 6.49 -22.46
CA SER A 219 -7.73 5.75 -23.61
C SER A 219 -7.36 4.27 -23.54
N ASN A 220 -8.35 3.39 -23.55
CA ASN A 220 -8.15 1.94 -23.69
C ASN A 220 -7.82 1.58 -25.14
N VAL A 221 -8.50 2.21 -26.10
CA VAL A 221 -8.28 1.99 -27.55
C VAL A 221 -6.85 2.33 -27.92
N GLY A 222 -6.32 3.46 -27.40
CA GLY A 222 -4.93 3.85 -27.60
C GLY A 222 -3.95 2.80 -27.07
N MET A 223 -4.20 2.30 -25.86
CA MET A 223 -3.35 1.24 -25.27
C MET A 223 -3.40 -0.06 -26.07
N VAL A 224 -4.58 -0.52 -26.50
CA VAL A 224 -4.71 -1.72 -27.35
C VAL A 224 -3.87 -1.56 -28.62
N LYS A 225 -4.01 -0.44 -29.35
CA LYS A 225 -3.28 -0.19 -30.61
C LYS A 225 -1.76 -0.11 -30.44
N ILE A 226 -1.29 0.35 -29.26
CA ILE A 226 0.15 0.37 -28.95
C ILE A 226 0.61 -1.06 -28.62
N CYS A 227 -0.05 -1.71 -27.65
CA CYS A 227 0.39 -2.99 -27.12
C CYS A 227 0.22 -4.16 -28.09
N ASP A 228 -0.69 -4.04 -29.05
CA ASP A 228 -0.80 -5.00 -30.16
C ASP A 228 0.55 -5.21 -30.87
N LYS A 229 1.32 -4.13 -31.04
CA LYS A 229 2.62 -4.11 -31.72
C LYS A 229 3.81 -4.48 -30.82
N VAL A 230 3.56 -4.70 -29.54
CA VAL A 230 4.60 -4.99 -28.56
C VAL A 230 4.67 -6.48 -28.26
N ASN A 231 5.89 -6.99 -28.08
CA ASN A 231 6.11 -8.39 -27.70
C ASN A 231 5.56 -8.68 -26.31
N SER A 232 4.93 -9.85 -26.13
CA SER A 232 4.38 -10.32 -24.86
C SER A 232 5.43 -10.40 -23.76
N GLU A 233 6.65 -10.81 -24.09
CA GLU A 233 7.78 -10.87 -23.14
C GLU A 233 8.13 -9.49 -22.58
N LEU A 234 8.16 -8.45 -23.42
CA LEU A 234 8.44 -7.08 -22.96
C LEU A 234 7.37 -6.62 -21.99
N ILE A 235 6.10 -6.92 -22.23
CA ILE A 235 4.99 -6.52 -21.38
C ILE A 235 5.05 -7.25 -20.02
N VAL A 236 5.11 -8.59 -20.02
CA VAL A 236 5.07 -9.37 -18.77
C VAL A 236 6.35 -9.15 -17.93
N ASN A 237 7.53 -9.23 -18.59
CA ASN A 237 8.79 -8.96 -17.90
C ASN A 237 8.92 -7.50 -17.45
N GLY A 238 8.31 -6.56 -18.20
CA GLY A 238 8.23 -5.17 -17.81
C GLY A 238 7.44 -4.98 -16.51
N PHE A 239 6.27 -5.58 -16.38
CA PHE A 239 5.53 -5.58 -15.13
C PHE A 239 6.33 -6.19 -13.98
N TYR A 240 6.96 -7.36 -14.20
CA TYR A 240 7.79 -8.01 -13.18
C TYR A 240 8.97 -7.12 -12.73
N LYS A 241 9.69 -6.49 -13.67
CA LYS A 241 10.79 -5.56 -13.36
C LYS A 241 10.28 -4.34 -12.59
N MET A 242 9.09 -3.83 -12.91
CA MET A 242 8.45 -2.72 -12.21
C MET A 242 7.87 -3.10 -10.84
N GLY A 243 8.06 -4.35 -10.38
CA GLY A 243 7.73 -4.79 -9.02
C GLY A 243 6.41 -5.53 -8.84
N PHE A 244 5.70 -5.86 -9.92
CA PHE A 244 4.51 -6.71 -9.86
C PHE A 244 4.87 -8.19 -9.73
N GLY A 245 4.05 -8.95 -9.00
CA GLY A 245 4.27 -10.38 -8.77
C GLY A 245 5.51 -10.65 -7.92
N LYS A 246 5.88 -9.74 -7.02
CA LYS A 246 7.02 -9.88 -6.12
C LYS A 246 6.58 -9.92 -4.66
N TYR A 247 7.29 -10.71 -3.88
CA TYR A 247 7.13 -10.77 -2.44
C TYR A 247 8.07 -9.76 -1.74
N PHE A 248 7.57 -9.05 -0.74
CA PHE A 248 8.34 -8.07 0.03
C PHE A 248 8.77 -8.67 1.37
N ASN A 249 9.87 -9.41 1.41
CA ASN A 249 10.38 -10.03 2.64
C ASN A 249 10.93 -9.02 3.64
N GLU A 250 11.47 -7.90 3.14
CA GLU A 250 12.26 -6.94 3.91
C GLU A 250 11.41 -6.04 4.81
N ILE A 251 10.09 -6.01 4.61
CA ILE A 251 9.20 -5.12 5.38
C ILE A 251 8.63 -5.75 6.66
N PHE A 252 8.97 -7.00 6.94
CA PHE A 252 8.60 -7.70 8.19
C PHE A 252 7.10 -7.68 8.54
N ILE A 253 6.23 -7.65 7.55
CA ILE A 253 4.78 -7.86 7.69
C ILE A 253 4.31 -8.83 6.62
N SER A 254 3.15 -9.45 6.84
CA SER A 254 2.56 -10.32 5.84
C SER A 254 2.24 -9.54 4.58
N THR A 255 2.77 -9.98 3.44
CA THR A 255 2.44 -9.47 2.11
C THR A 255 1.91 -10.62 1.25
N ARG A 256 1.28 -10.27 0.16
CA ARG A 256 0.87 -11.22 -0.86
C ARG A 256 1.42 -10.75 -2.20
N GLU A 257 2.05 -11.64 -2.93
CA GLU A 257 2.49 -11.35 -4.28
C GLU A 257 1.30 -11.26 -5.24
N GLY A 258 1.39 -10.34 -6.20
CA GLY A 258 0.45 -10.21 -7.28
C GLY A 258 0.52 -11.40 -8.24
N TYR A 259 -0.41 -11.43 -9.17
CA TYR A 259 -0.44 -12.42 -10.24
C TYR A 259 -0.08 -11.78 -11.57
N LEU A 260 0.88 -12.38 -12.27
CA LEU A 260 1.18 -12.12 -13.67
C LEU A 260 0.98 -13.40 -14.48
N PRO A 261 0.38 -13.35 -15.67
CA PRO A 261 0.19 -14.53 -16.50
C PRO A 261 1.52 -15.03 -17.07
N ASN A 262 1.53 -16.33 -17.42
CA ASN A 262 2.71 -16.92 -18.06
C ASN A 262 2.80 -16.45 -19.52
N VAL A 263 3.94 -15.87 -19.88
CA VAL A 263 4.19 -15.33 -21.24
C VAL A 263 4.02 -16.38 -22.35
N ASN A 264 4.36 -17.64 -22.07
CA ASN A 264 4.31 -18.71 -23.08
C ASN A 264 2.89 -19.18 -23.41
N THR A 265 1.90 -18.89 -22.56
CA THR A 265 0.49 -19.27 -22.75
C THR A 265 -0.42 -18.07 -23.00
N LEU A 266 0.15 -16.87 -23.02
CA LEU A 266 -0.60 -15.61 -23.14
C LEU A 266 -1.06 -15.41 -24.58
N SER A 267 -2.37 -15.33 -24.78
CA SER A 267 -2.95 -14.96 -26.08
C SER A 267 -2.75 -13.47 -26.37
N ASP A 268 -2.81 -13.07 -27.65
CA ASP A 268 -2.72 -11.64 -28.04
C ASP A 268 -3.81 -10.79 -27.38
N ARG A 269 -5.00 -11.33 -27.22
CA ARG A 269 -6.12 -10.66 -26.54
C ARG A 269 -5.80 -10.41 -25.05
N GLU A 270 -5.29 -11.40 -24.34
CA GLU A 270 -4.86 -11.25 -22.94
C GLU A 270 -3.70 -10.26 -22.85
N LYS A 271 -2.71 -10.34 -23.74
CA LYS A 271 -1.59 -9.39 -23.83
C LYS A 271 -2.06 -7.93 -23.88
N VAL A 272 -2.96 -7.59 -24.80
CA VAL A 272 -3.46 -6.21 -24.89
C VAL A 272 -4.29 -5.81 -23.67
N SER A 273 -4.97 -6.76 -23.02
CA SER A 273 -5.76 -6.51 -21.80
C SER A 273 -4.87 -6.14 -20.61
N LEU A 274 -3.68 -6.75 -20.50
CA LEU A 274 -2.70 -6.38 -19.48
C LEU A 274 -2.33 -4.89 -19.53
N CYS A 275 -2.26 -4.32 -20.74
CA CYS A 275 -1.83 -2.93 -20.95
C CYS A 275 -2.82 -1.88 -20.43
N TYR A 276 -4.06 -2.26 -20.14
CA TYR A 276 -5.02 -1.39 -19.46
C TYR A 276 -5.53 -1.97 -18.12
N GLY A 277 -4.79 -2.99 -17.61
CA GLY A 277 -4.85 -3.43 -16.22
C GLY A 277 -5.85 -4.53 -15.91
N TYR A 278 -6.13 -5.41 -16.88
CA TYR A 278 -6.95 -6.60 -16.72
C TYR A 278 -6.16 -7.88 -17.01
N GLY A 279 -6.48 -8.97 -16.31
CA GLY A 279 -5.76 -10.24 -16.44
C GLY A 279 -4.48 -10.33 -15.60
N LEU A 280 -4.19 -9.32 -14.79
CA LEU A 280 -3.17 -9.36 -13.74
C LEU A 280 -3.80 -8.95 -12.41
N GLN A 281 -3.17 -9.33 -11.30
CA GLN A 281 -3.60 -8.90 -9.97
C GLN A 281 -2.40 -8.32 -9.21
N THR A 282 -2.66 -7.32 -8.38
CA THR A 282 -1.66 -6.64 -7.58
C THR A 282 -2.21 -6.27 -6.21
N THR A 283 -1.32 -5.99 -5.25
CA THR A 283 -1.67 -5.30 -4.02
C THR A 283 -1.49 -3.78 -4.18
N LEU A 284 -2.06 -2.99 -3.28
CA LEU A 284 -1.82 -1.55 -3.30
C LEU A 284 -0.33 -1.23 -3.06
N LEU A 285 0.34 -2.02 -2.21
CA LEU A 285 1.76 -1.85 -1.93
C LEU A 285 2.63 -2.07 -3.17
N GLU A 286 2.40 -3.15 -3.95
CA GLU A 286 3.12 -3.38 -5.21
C GLU A 286 2.88 -2.26 -6.21
N LEU A 287 1.64 -1.80 -6.33
CA LEU A 287 1.28 -0.74 -7.26
C LEU A 287 1.96 0.59 -6.88
N VAL A 288 1.96 0.98 -5.60
CA VAL A 288 2.65 2.19 -5.12
C VAL A 288 4.18 2.05 -5.25
N ASN A 289 4.72 0.84 -5.01
CA ASN A 289 6.12 0.55 -5.24
C ASN A 289 6.51 0.76 -6.72
N SER A 290 5.70 0.31 -7.68
CA SER A 290 5.99 0.50 -9.10
C SER A 290 6.00 1.99 -9.50
N TYR A 291 5.09 2.79 -8.95
CA TYR A 291 5.12 4.24 -9.12
C TYR A 291 6.35 4.88 -8.47
N SER A 292 6.78 4.38 -7.31
CA SER A 292 7.98 4.91 -6.67
C SER A 292 9.25 4.62 -7.50
N ILE A 293 9.33 3.49 -8.22
CA ILE A 293 10.40 3.22 -9.20
C ILE A 293 10.33 4.28 -10.33
N LEU A 294 9.15 4.51 -10.89
CA LEU A 294 8.94 5.50 -11.93
C LEU A 294 9.43 6.89 -11.49
N TYR A 295 9.02 7.36 -10.31
CA TYR A 295 9.37 8.69 -9.78
C TYR A 295 10.80 8.78 -9.19
N SER A 296 11.50 7.65 -9.04
CA SER A 296 12.90 7.59 -8.59
C SER A 296 13.90 7.49 -9.75
N LYS A 297 13.59 8.12 -10.90
CA LYS A 297 14.42 8.04 -12.12
C LYS A 297 14.64 6.62 -12.61
N GLY A 298 13.65 5.76 -12.44
CA GLY A 298 13.67 4.37 -12.86
C GLY A 298 14.47 3.43 -11.96
N LYS A 299 14.88 3.86 -10.77
CA LYS A 299 15.62 3.04 -9.81
C LYS A 299 14.69 2.20 -8.95
N SER A 300 14.95 0.90 -8.89
CA SER A 300 14.32 -0.04 -7.96
C SER A 300 15.24 -0.29 -6.77
N VAL A 301 14.78 0.07 -5.59
CA VAL A 301 15.46 -0.17 -4.30
C VAL A 301 14.44 -0.87 -3.39
N PRO A 302 14.83 -1.83 -2.54
CA PRO A 302 13.94 -2.48 -1.59
C PRO A 302 13.21 -1.47 -0.68
N LEU A 303 11.94 -1.75 -0.38
CA LEU A 303 11.16 -0.95 0.56
C LEU A 303 11.62 -1.21 1.99
N LYS A 304 11.54 -0.17 2.83
CA LYS A 304 11.92 -0.23 4.24
C LYS A 304 10.72 0.09 5.14
N LEU A 305 10.50 -0.75 6.15
CA LEU A 305 9.51 -0.50 7.21
C LEU A 305 10.17 -0.39 8.59
N VAL A 306 11.36 -0.98 8.74
CA VAL A 306 12.19 -0.88 9.96
C VAL A 306 13.37 0.02 9.64
N THR A 307 13.67 0.95 10.56
CA THR A 307 14.82 1.86 10.41
C THR A 307 16.13 1.07 10.44
N ASN A 308 17.17 1.60 9.79
CA ASN A 308 18.49 0.97 9.70
C ASN A 308 18.51 -0.39 8.98
N SER A 309 17.51 -0.70 8.16
CA SER A 309 17.61 -1.83 7.24
C SER A 309 18.66 -1.53 6.17
N PRO A 310 19.64 -2.41 5.95
CA PRO A 310 20.65 -2.19 4.92
C PRO A 310 20.01 -2.28 3.54
N SER A 311 20.17 -1.26 2.70
CA SER A 311 20.03 -1.39 1.24
C SER A 311 20.52 -0.12 0.55
N ASP A 312 21.69 -0.19 -0.04
CA ASP A 312 22.19 0.82 -0.99
C ASP A 312 22.24 0.25 -2.42
N GLU A 313 21.94 -1.05 -2.58
CA GLU A 313 21.88 -1.69 -3.90
C GLU A 313 20.57 -1.31 -4.60
N PHE A 314 20.68 -0.91 -5.85
CA PHE A 314 19.54 -0.63 -6.70
C PHE A 314 19.71 -1.21 -8.10
N ASP A 315 18.60 -1.58 -8.71
CA ASP A 315 18.53 -1.93 -10.13
C ASP A 315 18.02 -0.74 -10.94
N GLN A 316 18.69 -0.39 -12.04
CA GLN A 316 18.16 0.57 -13.00
C GLN A 316 17.16 -0.13 -13.91
N ILE A 317 15.87 0.12 -13.70
CA ILE A 317 14.77 -0.54 -14.43
C ILE A 317 14.36 0.25 -15.68
N LEU A 318 14.32 1.59 -15.57
CA LEU A 318 13.98 2.51 -16.65
C LEU A 318 15.07 3.57 -16.76
N SER A 319 15.26 4.11 -17.95
CA SER A 319 16.15 5.28 -18.13
C SER A 319 15.59 6.50 -17.37
N PRO A 320 16.48 7.38 -16.86
CA PRO A 320 16.06 8.62 -16.20
C PRO A 320 15.23 9.54 -17.12
N GLU A 321 15.51 9.51 -18.42
CA GLU A 321 14.79 10.29 -19.44
C GLU A 321 13.33 9.84 -19.53
N VAL A 322 13.09 8.53 -19.66
CA VAL A 322 11.73 7.98 -19.71
C VAL A 322 10.96 8.24 -18.43
N SER A 323 11.61 8.11 -17.27
CA SER A 323 11.00 8.46 -15.98
C SER A 323 10.55 9.92 -15.95
N SER A 324 11.39 10.87 -16.40
CA SER A 324 11.07 12.29 -16.46
C SER A 324 9.93 12.59 -17.44
N ASN A 325 9.94 11.97 -18.62
CA ASN A 325 8.87 12.09 -19.60
C ASN A 325 7.52 11.61 -19.03
N MET A 326 7.53 10.47 -18.35
CA MET A 326 6.32 9.93 -17.72
C MET A 326 5.81 10.78 -16.57
N GLU A 327 6.68 11.37 -15.77
CA GLU A 327 6.30 12.32 -14.72
C GLU A 327 5.57 13.54 -15.31
N ASN A 328 6.09 14.13 -16.40
CA ASN A 328 5.44 15.23 -17.12
C ASN A 328 4.06 14.83 -17.68
N ILE A 329 3.95 13.60 -18.22
CA ILE A 329 2.68 13.05 -18.69
C ILE A 329 1.71 12.89 -17.52
N LEU A 330 2.16 12.39 -16.37
CA LEU A 330 1.33 12.21 -15.18
C LEU A 330 0.89 13.55 -14.56
N THR A 331 1.68 14.60 -14.69
CA THR A 331 1.27 15.98 -14.34
C THR A 331 0.11 16.44 -15.21
N SER A 332 0.15 16.18 -16.52
CA SER A 332 -0.97 16.53 -17.41
C SER A 332 -2.26 15.75 -17.12
N VAL A 333 -2.19 14.55 -16.52
CA VAL A 333 -3.39 13.82 -16.04
C VAL A 333 -4.11 14.60 -14.94
N VAL A 334 -3.36 15.26 -14.05
CA VAL A 334 -3.90 16.07 -12.96
C VAL A 334 -4.32 17.45 -13.44
N ASP A 335 -3.59 18.06 -14.37
CA ASP A 335 -3.93 19.38 -14.85
C ASP A 335 -5.10 19.39 -15.84
N LEU A 336 -5.13 18.47 -16.78
CA LEU A 336 -6.06 18.47 -17.92
C LEU A 336 -6.94 17.20 -18.01
N GLY A 337 -6.51 16.11 -17.38
CA GLY A 337 -7.07 14.78 -17.57
C GLY A 337 -8.08 14.34 -16.50
N THR A 338 -8.11 13.04 -16.28
CA THR A 338 -9.04 12.37 -15.35
C THR A 338 -8.74 12.61 -13.87
N GLY A 339 -7.54 13.09 -13.56
CA GLY A 339 -7.04 13.29 -12.19
C GLY A 339 -7.25 14.69 -11.60
N ARG A 340 -7.96 15.61 -12.26
CA ARG A 340 -8.07 17.03 -11.87
C ARG A 340 -8.44 17.28 -10.41
N ARG A 341 -9.26 16.40 -9.81
CA ARG A 341 -9.70 16.55 -8.42
C ARG A 341 -8.63 16.15 -7.39
N ALA A 342 -7.46 15.64 -7.85
CA ALA A 342 -6.29 15.42 -7.00
C ALA A 342 -5.44 16.69 -6.84
N LYS A 343 -5.71 17.74 -7.62
CA LYS A 343 -4.94 19.01 -7.59
C LYS A 343 -5.01 19.65 -6.21
N VAL A 344 -3.87 20.17 -5.75
CA VAL A 344 -3.73 20.89 -4.47
C VAL A 344 -3.05 22.23 -4.77
N ASN A 345 -3.58 23.31 -4.21
CA ASN A 345 -3.03 24.64 -4.44
C ASN A 345 -1.62 24.77 -3.83
N GLY A 346 -0.66 25.19 -4.66
CA GLY A 346 0.72 25.41 -4.23
C GLY A 346 1.55 24.13 -4.02
N ILE A 347 1.04 22.98 -4.48
CA ILE A 347 1.75 21.70 -4.45
C ILE A 347 1.68 21.07 -5.84
N ASP A 348 2.81 20.65 -6.38
CA ASP A 348 2.87 19.94 -7.64
C ASP A 348 2.40 18.50 -7.42
N VAL A 349 1.35 18.14 -8.14
CA VAL A 349 0.74 16.79 -8.08
C VAL A 349 0.77 16.19 -9.48
N SER A 350 1.25 14.95 -9.54
CA SER A 350 1.19 14.12 -10.74
C SER A 350 0.64 12.74 -10.37
N GLY A 351 -0.12 12.09 -11.27
CA GLY A 351 -0.67 10.79 -10.91
C GLY A 351 -1.71 10.25 -11.89
N LYS A 352 -2.31 9.12 -11.53
CA LYS A 352 -3.27 8.41 -12.37
C LYS A 352 -4.45 7.90 -11.58
N THR A 353 -5.64 8.08 -12.13
CA THR A 353 -6.89 7.48 -11.66
C THR A 353 -7.07 6.07 -12.20
N GLY A 354 -7.72 5.23 -11.43
CA GLY A 354 -8.26 3.93 -11.85
C GLY A 354 -9.69 3.76 -11.37
N THR A 355 -10.50 3.12 -12.20
CA THR A 355 -11.85 2.65 -11.84
C THR A 355 -11.96 1.24 -12.33
N VAL A 356 -12.16 0.29 -11.44
CA VAL A 356 -12.08 -1.14 -11.75
C VAL A 356 -13.28 -1.86 -11.17
N ARG A 357 -13.91 -2.72 -11.96
CA ARG A 357 -14.95 -3.61 -11.47
C ARG A 357 -14.34 -4.68 -10.57
N LYS A 358 -15.03 -5.00 -9.50
CA LYS A 358 -14.62 -6.09 -8.63
C LYS A 358 -14.84 -7.42 -9.35
N VAL A 359 -13.85 -8.31 -9.27
CA VAL A 359 -13.99 -9.70 -9.73
C VAL A 359 -14.64 -10.51 -8.61
N GLY A 360 -15.83 -11.03 -8.83
CA GLY A 360 -16.55 -11.95 -7.96
C GLY A 360 -16.45 -13.39 -8.43
N SER A 361 -17.07 -14.31 -7.70
CA SER A 361 -17.05 -15.74 -8.03
C SER A 361 -17.71 -16.12 -9.37
N LYS A 362 -18.56 -15.23 -9.91
CA LYS A 362 -19.30 -15.41 -11.19
C LYS A 362 -18.82 -14.48 -12.30
N GLY A 363 -17.65 -13.83 -12.14
CA GLY A 363 -17.13 -12.81 -13.05
C GLY A 363 -17.21 -11.40 -12.45
N TYR A 364 -17.23 -10.36 -13.32
CA TYR A 364 -17.27 -8.97 -12.87
C TYR A 364 -18.61 -8.60 -12.25
N GLU A 365 -18.56 -8.00 -11.05
CA GLU A 365 -19.72 -7.40 -10.38
C GLU A 365 -19.94 -5.99 -10.98
N GLU A 366 -21.08 -5.74 -11.63
CA GLU A 366 -21.32 -4.48 -12.36
C GLU A 366 -21.43 -3.26 -11.43
N GLU A 367 -21.97 -3.43 -10.22
CA GLU A 367 -22.20 -2.35 -9.27
C GLU A 367 -21.06 -2.15 -8.25
N ALA A 368 -20.08 -3.07 -8.21
CA ALA A 368 -18.99 -3.03 -7.23
C ALA A 368 -17.70 -2.47 -7.86
N LEU A 369 -17.48 -1.17 -7.74
CA LEU A 369 -16.32 -0.50 -8.29
C LEU A 369 -15.27 -0.19 -7.21
N ASN A 370 -14.01 -0.45 -7.56
CA ASN A 370 -12.86 0.04 -6.81
C ASN A 370 -12.38 1.35 -7.43
N ALA A 371 -12.33 2.40 -6.62
CA ALA A 371 -11.81 3.72 -6.99
C ALA A 371 -10.36 3.84 -6.55
N LEU A 372 -9.45 4.15 -7.48
CA LEU A 372 -8.02 4.25 -7.22
C LEU A 372 -7.48 5.62 -7.66
N PHE A 373 -6.48 6.10 -6.91
CA PHE A 373 -5.57 7.15 -7.35
C PHE A 373 -4.17 6.85 -6.82
N ILE A 374 -3.18 6.91 -7.70
CA ILE A 374 -1.77 6.80 -7.34
C ILE A 374 -1.03 7.98 -7.94
N GLY A 375 -0.23 8.67 -7.13
CA GLY A 375 0.52 9.82 -7.61
C GLY A 375 1.60 10.29 -6.66
N LYS A 376 2.34 11.29 -7.14
CA LYS A 376 3.34 12.03 -6.39
C LYS A 376 2.77 13.38 -5.97
N ALA A 377 3.08 13.80 -4.75
CA ALA A 377 2.94 15.18 -4.28
C ALA A 377 4.32 15.70 -3.90
N SER A 378 4.76 16.80 -4.54
CA SER A 378 6.02 17.47 -4.25
C SER A 378 5.79 18.58 -3.24
N MET A 379 6.14 18.33 -1.99
CA MET A 379 6.09 19.30 -0.89
C MET A 379 7.43 20.04 -0.80
N ARG A 380 7.52 21.10 0.01
CA ARG A 380 8.73 21.96 0.08
C ARG A 380 10.02 21.16 0.30
N ASP A 381 9.99 20.22 1.23
CA ASP A 381 11.19 19.52 1.72
C ASP A 381 11.21 18.02 1.35
N LYS A 382 10.11 17.49 0.80
CA LYS A 382 9.99 16.06 0.48
C LYS A 382 8.99 15.79 -0.63
N ASP A 383 9.28 14.75 -1.40
CA ASP A 383 8.33 14.12 -2.31
C ASP A 383 7.66 12.95 -1.60
N LEU A 384 6.37 12.77 -1.84
CA LEU A 384 5.61 11.63 -1.33
C LEU A 384 4.93 10.90 -2.48
N ILE A 385 5.14 9.59 -2.58
CA ILE A 385 4.36 8.73 -3.46
C ILE A 385 3.22 8.14 -2.66
N ILE A 386 2.00 8.44 -3.09
CA ILE A 386 0.79 8.09 -2.35
C ILE A 386 -0.12 7.30 -3.27
N GLY A 387 -0.55 6.14 -2.80
CA GLY A 387 -1.60 5.37 -3.45
C GLY A 387 -2.76 5.14 -2.51
N LEU A 388 -3.97 5.28 -3.03
CA LEU A 388 -5.15 4.93 -2.28
C LEU A 388 -6.15 4.16 -3.14
N ILE A 389 -6.88 3.28 -2.48
CA ILE A 389 -7.98 2.50 -3.04
C ILE A 389 -9.18 2.57 -2.10
N ILE A 390 -10.35 2.91 -2.65
CA ILE A 390 -11.64 2.82 -1.97
C ILE A 390 -12.45 1.73 -2.66
N ARG A 391 -12.87 0.74 -1.88
CA ARG A 391 -13.48 -0.49 -2.40
C ARG A 391 -14.99 -0.43 -2.29
N ASN A 392 -15.66 -0.60 -3.42
CA ASN A 392 -17.12 -0.66 -3.50
C ASN A 392 -17.80 0.59 -2.94
N ALA A 393 -17.44 1.76 -3.48
CA ALA A 393 -18.14 3.02 -3.19
C ALA A 393 -19.56 2.99 -3.81
N LYS A 394 -20.58 3.29 -3.01
CA LYS A 394 -22.00 3.15 -3.40
C LYS A 394 -22.69 4.48 -3.65
N THR A 395 -22.23 5.53 -2.98
CA THR A 395 -22.88 6.86 -3.02
C THR A 395 -21.87 7.95 -3.30
N ASN A 396 -22.34 9.12 -3.73
CA ASN A 396 -21.54 10.33 -3.98
C ASN A 396 -20.39 10.11 -5.00
N GLY A 397 -20.63 9.29 -6.03
CA GLY A 397 -19.65 8.88 -7.03
C GLY A 397 -19.04 7.51 -6.74
N SER A 398 -18.45 6.88 -7.75
CA SER A 398 -17.91 5.53 -7.65
C SER A 398 -16.55 5.36 -8.33
N GLY A 399 -16.11 6.32 -9.14
CA GLY A 399 -14.88 6.24 -9.92
C GLY A 399 -13.67 6.87 -9.23
N GLY A 400 -12.48 6.53 -9.73
CA GLY A 400 -11.21 7.04 -9.21
C GLY A 400 -11.12 8.57 -9.23
N GLY A 401 -11.66 9.23 -10.28
CA GLY A 401 -11.70 10.69 -10.39
C GLY A 401 -12.70 11.37 -9.47
N GLU A 402 -13.72 10.64 -8.96
CA GLU A 402 -14.79 11.18 -8.12
C GLU A 402 -14.58 10.89 -6.63
N VAL A 403 -13.95 9.77 -6.30
CA VAL A 403 -13.76 9.30 -4.93
C VAL A 403 -12.29 9.37 -4.52
N ALA A 404 -11.40 8.71 -5.27
CA ALA A 404 -10.01 8.55 -4.88
C ALA A 404 -9.18 9.83 -5.06
N ALA A 405 -9.34 10.55 -6.18
CA ALA A 405 -8.60 11.78 -6.43
C ALA A 405 -8.92 12.90 -5.43
N PRO A 406 -10.21 13.17 -5.07
CA PRO A 406 -10.53 14.12 -3.99
C PRO A 406 -9.98 13.68 -2.62
N SER A 407 -9.98 12.38 -2.32
CA SER A 407 -9.44 11.87 -1.05
C SER A 407 -7.93 12.05 -0.96
N PHE A 408 -7.23 11.90 -2.09
CA PHE A 408 -5.81 12.21 -2.19
C PHE A 408 -5.55 13.70 -1.89
N SER A 409 -6.29 14.62 -2.53
CA SER A 409 -6.09 16.06 -2.28
C SER A 409 -6.44 16.45 -0.84
N LYS A 410 -7.49 15.86 -0.24
CA LYS A 410 -7.81 16.06 1.18
C LYS A 410 -6.69 15.60 2.11
N PHE A 411 -6.07 14.44 1.81
CA PHE A 411 -4.95 13.93 2.59
C PHE A 411 -3.76 14.91 2.53
N ILE A 412 -3.38 15.38 1.32
CA ILE A 412 -2.28 16.34 1.17
C ILE A 412 -2.57 17.66 1.90
N ASN A 413 -3.78 18.21 1.77
CA ASN A 413 -4.16 19.42 2.50
C ASN A 413 -4.04 19.22 4.01
N LYS A 414 -4.51 18.08 4.52
CA LYS A 414 -4.49 17.78 5.96
C LYS A 414 -3.07 17.72 6.53
N ILE A 415 -2.15 17.04 5.83
CA ILE A 415 -0.75 16.97 6.29
C ILE A 415 -0.03 18.32 6.17
N THR A 416 -0.34 19.12 5.14
CA THR A 416 0.23 20.47 4.97
C THR A 416 -0.26 21.44 6.06
N GLU A 417 -1.52 21.32 6.48
CA GLU A 417 -2.06 22.10 7.60
C GLU A 417 -1.38 21.73 8.92
N SER A 418 -1.13 20.44 9.16
CA SER A 418 -0.45 19.95 10.35
C SER A 418 1.01 20.45 10.42
N GLU A 419 1.73 20.46 9.29
CA GLU A 419 3.11 20.99 9.22
C GLU A 419 3.20 22.51 9.46
N LYS A 420 2.16 23.27 9.13
CA LYS A 420 2.13 24.72 9.39
C LYS A 420 1.79 25.08 10.84
N ALA A 421 1.22 24.14 11.58
CA ALA A 421 0.81 24.33 12.96
C ALA A 421 1.93 24.00 13.98
N LEU A 422 3.02 23.40 13.53
CA LEU A 422 4.25 23.12 14.26
C LEU A 422 5.29 24.21 14.03
#